data_91a59a3d4f81b46d6c8bb78b442f1b3a
#
_entry.id   91a59a3d4f81b46d6c8bb78b442f1b3a
#
_cell.length_a   1.000
_cell.length_b   1.000
_cell.length_c   1.000
_cell.angle_alpha   90.00
_cell.angle_beta   90.00
_cell.angle_gamma   90.00
#
_symmetry.space_group_name_H-M   'P 1'
#
loop_
_entity.id
_entity.type
_entity.pdbx_description
1 polymer ?
#
loop_
_entity_poly.entity_id
_entity_poly.type
_entity_poly.pdbx_seq_one_letter_code
_entity_poly.pdbx_strand_id
1 'polypeptide(L)'
;MTFSNLCNEIFWKSTTDYHVTDSVDAPMNNPYELKTIEYYLYLKNWIDAVQWHFEDIIRDPQIDPVEALALKRRIDKSNQDRTDLVELIDSYFLDKYKEVKPLSDATINTESPAWAIDRLSILALKIYHMQQEVERTDTTEEHRAQCQIGRAHV
;
A
#
# COMPACT_ATOMS: atom_id res chain seq x y z
N MET A 1 19.78 -8.88 5.58
CA MET A 1 18.65 -8.05 5.11
C MET A 1 17.80 -7.69 6.30
N THR A 2 17.44 -6.40 6.50
CA THR A 2 16.51 -5.99 7.56
C THR A 2 15.07 -6.28 7.11
N PHE A 3 14.14 -6.36 8.07
CA PHE A 3 12.72 -6.59 7.73
C PHE A 3 12.15 -5.42 6.91
N SER A 4 12.53 -4.18 7.18
CA SER A 4 12.12 -3.02 6.38
C SER A 4 12.63 -3.07 4.94
N ASN A 5 13.83 -3.59 4.70
CA ASN A 5 14.32 -3.80 3.33
C ASN A 5 13.49 -4.84 2.59
N LEU A 6 13.13 -5.95 3.26
CA LEU A 6 12.23 -6.97 2.70
C LEU A 6 10.86 -6.35 2.33
N CYS A 7 10.28 -5.55 3.23
CA CYS A 7 9.02 -4.85 2.93
C CYS A 7 9.15 -3.98 1.68
N ASN A 8 10.19 -3.15 1.60
CA ASN A 8 10.38 -2.25 0.46
C ASN A 8 10.57 -3.01 -0.86
N GLU A 9 11.34 -4.10 -0.87
CA GLU A 9 11.52 -4.92 -2.07
C GLU A 9 10.19 -5.53 -2.54
N ILE A 10 9.40 -6.07 -1.62
CA ILE A 10 8.11 -6.68 -1.94
C ILE A 10 7.09 -5.63 -2.38
N PHE A 11 7.03 -4.48 -1.72
CA PHE A 11 6.12 -3.41 -2.09
C PHE A 11 6.48 -2.83 -3.46
N TRP A 12 7.76 -2.61 -3.73
CA TRP A 12 8.19 -2.16 -5.05
C TRP A 12 7.83 -3.17 -6.15
N LYS A 13 8.04 -4.47 -5.88
CA LYS A 13 7.65 -5.52 -6.81
C LYS A 13 6.14 -5.54 -7.04
N SER A 14 5.32 -5.52 -5.99
CA SER A 14 3.85 -5.52 -6.11
C SER A 14 3.35 -4.30 -6.88
N THR A 15 3.85 -3.11 -6.55
CA THR A 15 3.52 -1.86 -7.27
C THR A 15 3.86 -1.97 -8.76
N THR A 16 5.06 -2.46 -9.09
CA THR A 16 5.51 -2.62 -10.48
C THR A 16 4.65 -3.64 -11.23
N ASP A 17 4.37 -4.79 -10.61
CA ASP A 17 3.54 -5.85 -11.20
C ASP A 17 2.10 -5.36 -11.45
N TYR A 18 1.53 -4.58 -10.53
CA TYR A 18 0.20 -3.98 -10.71
C TYR A 18 0.15 -3.07 -11.93
N HIS A 19 1.12 -2.16 -12.08
CA HIS A 19 1.16 -1.19 -13.18
C HIS A 19 1.53 -1.77 -14.54
N VAL A 20 1.82 -3.07 -14.64
CA VAL A 20 1.89 -3.76 -15.94
C VAL A 20 0.53 -3.78 -16.63
N THR A 21 -0.54 -4.02 -15.88
CA THR A 21 -1.92 -4.02 -16.39
C THR A 21 -2.62 -2.69 -16.11
N ASP A 22 -2.28 -2.03 -15.01
CA ASP A 22 -2.78 -0.74 -14.57
C ASP A 22 -4.32 -0.68 -14.54
N SER A 23 -4.93 -1.68 -13.93
CA SER A 23 -6.38 -1.82 -13.88
C SER A 23 -6.85 -2.31 -12.50
N VAL A 24 -7.89 -1.66 -11.99
CA VAL A 24 -8.54 -2.02 -10.72
C VAL A 24 -9.23 -3.40 -10.76
N ASP A 25 -9.41 -3.96 -11.95
CA ASP A 25 -10.01 -5.28 -12.19
C ASP A 25 -8.94 -6.34 -12.57
N ALA A 26 -7.66 -5.96 -12.56
CA ALA A 26 -6.58 -6.90 -12.85
C ALA A 26 -6.52 -8.02 -11.81
N PRO A 27 -6.42 -9.29 -12.24
CA PRO A 27 -6.22 -10.39 -11.30
C PRO A 27 -4.83 -10.30 -10.68
N MET A 28 -4.76 -10.38 -9.34
CA MET A 28 -3.49 -10.45 -8.64
C MET A 28 -2.83 -11.82 -8.86
N ASN A 29 -1.58 -11.82 -9.31
CA ASN A 29 -0.74 -13.00 -9.39
C ASN A 29 0.39 -12.90 -8.35
N ASN A 30 0.09 -13.27 -7.10
CA ASN A 30 1.06 -13.20 -6.01
C ASN A 30 2.13 -14.31 -6.19
N PRO A 31 3.42 -13.94 -6.32
CA PRO A 31 4.48 -14.93 -6.56
C PRO A 31 4.94 -15.66 -5.30
N TYR A 32 4.45 -15.27 -4.12
CA TYR A 32 4.88 -15.83 -2.84
C TYR A 32 3.93 -16.93 -2.36
N GLU A 33 4.46 -17.82 -1.55
CA GLU A 33 3.69 -18.94 -0.98
C GLU A 33 2.60 -18.42 -0.02
N LEU A 34 1.42 -18.99 -0.13
CA LEU A 34 0.25 -18.63 0.68
C LEU A 34 0.57 -18.74 2.18
N LYS A 35 0.11 -17.77 2.96
CA LYS A 35 0.30 -17.65 4.42
C LYS A 35 1.72 -17.31 4.88
N THR A 36 2.65 -17.02 3.98
CA THR A 36 3.94 -16.42 4.36
C THR A 36 3.80 -14.92 4.59
N ILE A 37 4.75 -14.33 5.31
CA ILE A 37 4.76 -12.88 5.51
C ILE A 37 4.97 -12.15 4.18
N GLU A 38 5.77 -12.70 3.28
CA GLU A 38 6.01 -12.19 1.94
C GLU A 38 4.71 -12.14 1.12
N TYR A 39 3.87 -13.19 1.24
CA TYR A 39 2.55 -13.21 0.61
C TYR A 39 1.65 -12.09 1.13
N TYR A 40 1.61 -11.88 2.44
CA TYR A 40 0.79 -10.83 3.04
C TYR A 40 1.28 -9.44 2.70
N LEU A 41 2.58 -9.21 2.66
CA LEU A 41 3.16 -7.93 2.26
C LEU A 41 2.84 -7.59 0.80
N TYR A 42 2.97 -8.55 -0.11
CA TYR A 42 2.63 -8.37 -1.51
C TYR A 42 1.14 -8.08 -1.70
N LEU A 43 0.26 -8.88 -1.06
CA LEU A 43 -1.18 -8.67 -1.08
C LEU A 43 -1.56 -7.29 -0.51
N LYS A 44 -0.91 -6.87 0.58
CA LYS A 44 -1.14 -5.57 1.22
C LYS A 44 -0.90 -4.42 0.23
N ASN A 45 0.23 -4.42 -0.44
CA ASN A 45 0.57 -3.36 -1.39
C ASN A 45 -0.31 -3.41 -2.65
N TRP A 46 -0.71 -4.62 -3.10
CA TRP A 46 -1.65 -4.76 -4.21
C TRP A 46 -3.01 -4.13 -3.89
N ILE A 47 -3.56 -4.41 -2.69
CA ILE A 47 -4.82 -3.79 -2.23
C ILE A 47 -4.68 -2.27 -2.17
N ASP A 48 -3.55 -1.75 -1.68
CA ASP A 48 -3.31 -0.32 -1.62
C ASP A 48 -3.22 0.32 -3.02
N ALA A 49 -2.59 -0.36 -3.98
CA ALA A 49 -2.52 0.11 -5.36
C ALA A 49 -3.92 0.17 -6.00
N VAL A 50 -4.73 -0.88 -5.85
CA VAL A 50 -6.14 -0.90 -6.31
C VAL A 50 -6.94 0.23 -5.64
N GLN A 51 -6.78 0.40 -4.33
CA GLN A 51 -7.45 1.46 -3.56
C GLN A 51 -7.06 2.86 -4.06
N TRP A 52 -5.79 3.09 -4.33
CA TRP A 52 -5.28 4.34 -4.90
C TRP A 52 -6.03 4.72 -6.18
N HIS A 53 -6.14 3.78 -7.12
CA HIS A 53 -6.83 4.02 -8.38
C HIS A 53 -8.35 4.14 -8.23
N PHE A 54 -8.98 3.43 -7.28
CA PHE A 54 -10.39 3.69 -6.95
C PHE A 54 -10.62 5.12 -6.50
N GLU A 55 -9.73 5.65 -5.65
CA GLU A 55 -9.80 7.01 -5.16
C GLU A 55 -9.58 8.04 -6.28
N ASP A 56 -8.78 7.72 -7.28
CA ASP A 56 -8.62 8.59 -8.46
C ASP A 56 -9.88 8.58 -9.34
N ILE A 57 -10.45 7.41 -9.60
CA ILE A 57 -11.66 7.28 -10.42
C ILE A 57 -12.85 8.01 -9.78
N ILE A 58 -13.06 7.87 -8.46
CA ILE A 58 -14.22 8.47 -7.79
C ILE A 58 -14.14 10.00 -7.71
N ARG A 59 -12.95 10.58 -7.91
CA ARG A 59 -12.75 12.04 -7.92
C ARG A 59 -13.13 12.69 -9.24
N ASP A 60 -13.46 11.92 -10.29
CA ASP A 60 -13.95 12.49 -11.54
C ASP A 60 -15.27 13.24 -11.28
N PRO A 61 -15.31 14.57 -11.47
CA PRO A 61 -16.53 15.37 -11.25
C PRO A 61 -17.66 15.03 -12.22
N GLN A 62 -17.40 14.28 -13.27
CA GLN A 62 -18.37 13.87 -14.28
C GLN A 62 -18.77 12.39 -14.16
N ILE A 63 -18.32 11.68 -13.13
CA ILE A 63 -18.68 10.27 -12.90
C ILE A 63 -20.20 10.11 -12.75
N ASP A 64 -20.76 9.09 -13.39
CA ASP A 64 -22.18 8.76 -13.21
C ASP A 64 -22.50 8.42 -11.74
N PRO A 65 -23.57 8.96 -11.15
CA PRO A 65 -23.89 8.72 -9.73
C PRO A 65 -24.11 7.25 -9.37
N VAL A 66 -24.61 6.43 -10.29
CA VAL A 66 -24.78 4.99 -10.04
C VAL A 66 -23.43 4.27 -10.04
N GLU A 67 -22.56 4.62 -10.97
CA GLU A 67 -21.19 4.12 -11.02
C GLU A 67 -20.39 4.58 -9.81
N ALA A 68 -20.52 5.83 -9.40
CA ALA A 68 -19.88 6.36 -8.18
C ALA A 68 -20.31 5.59 -6.93
N LEU A 69 -21.61 5.27 -6.79
CA LEU A 69 -22.10 4.47 -5.67
C LEU A 69 -21.57 3.03 -5.70
N ALA A 70 -21.52 2.42 -6.87
CA ALA A 70 -20.93 1.07 -7.04
C ALA A 70 -19.45 1.07 -6.68
N LEU A 71 -18.70 2.08 -7.14
CA LEU A 71 -17.29 2.27 -6.82
C LEU A 71 -17.06 2.52 -5.33
N LYS A 72 -17.90 3.34 -4.69
CA LYS A 72 -17.84 3.57 -3.23
C LYS A 72 -17.97 2.27 -2.44
N ARG A 73 -18.86 1.36 -2.85
CA ARG A 73 -18.99 0.04 -2.20
C ARG A 73 -17.73 -0.82 -2.38
N ARG A 74 -17.05 -0.73 -3.53
CA ARG A 74 -15.77 -1.40 -3.76
C ARG A 74 -14.67 -0.82 -2.85
N ILE A 75 -14.63 0.50 -2.69
CA ILE A 75 -13.72 1.20 -1.77
C ILE A 75 -13.96 0.74 -0.33
N ASP A 76 -15.20 0.67 0.12
CA ASP A 76 -15.53 0.23 1.48
C ASP A 76 -15.11 -1.22 1.73
N LYS A 77 -15.34 -2.10 0.74
CA LYS A 77 -14.86 -3.48 0.81
C LYS A 77 -13.34 -3.56 0.83
N SER A 78 -12.66 -2.81 -0.02
CA SER A 78 -11.19 -2.77 -0.07
C SER A 78 -10.61 -2.29 1.27
N ASN A 79 -11.20 -1.28 1.91
CA ASN A 79 -10.82 -0.83 3.24
C ASN A 79 -11.01 -1.92 4.31
N GLN A 80 -12.07 -2.73 4.23
CA GLN A 80 -12.27 -3.86 5.13
C GLN A 80 -11.19 -4.93 4.89
N ASP A 81 -10.97 -5.32 3.65
CA ASP A 81 -9.94 -6.32 3.29
C ASP A 81 -8.54 -5.89 3.76
N ARG A 82 -8.24 -4.58 3.65
CA ARG A 82 -7.00 -3.98 4.16
C ARG A 82 -6.90 -4.09 5.68
N THR A 83 -7.98 -3.81 6.42
CA THR A 83 -8.00 -3.90 7.88
C THR A 83 -7.83 -5.36 8.34
N ASP A 84 -8.56 -6.28 7.73
CA ASP A 84 -8.45 -7.72 8.01
C ASP A 84 -7.01 -8.22 7.78
N LEU A 85 -6.35 -7.72 6.74
CA LEU A 85 -4.96 -8.09 6.44
C LEU A 85 -3.96 -7.50 7.45
N VAL A 86 -4.19 -6.28 7.94
CA VAL A 86 -3.40 -5.69 9.04
C VAL A 86 -3.48 -6.57 10.28
N GLU A 87 -4.66 -7.08 10.64
CA GLU A 87 -4.85 -8.00 11.77
C GLU A 87 -4.11 -9.34 11.56
N LEU A 88 -4.10 -9.87 10.33
CA LEU A 88 -3.33 -11.07 9.99
C LEU A 88 -1.81 -10.85 10.12
N ILE A 89 -1.31 -9.70 9.69
CA ILE A 89 0.11 -9.33 9.82
C ILE A 89 0.47 -9.16 11.31
N ASP A 90 -0.37 -8.53 12.13
CA ASP A 90 -0.14 -8.44 13.57
C ASP A 90 -0.14 -9.82 14.24
N SER A 91 -1.05 -10.71 13.83
CA SER A 91 -1.08 -12.09 14.30
C SER A 91 0.21 -12.85 13.99
N TYR A 92 0.80 -12.62 12.80
CA TYR A 92 2.13 -13.15 12.46
C TYR A 92 3.21 -12.68 13.45
N PHE A 93 3.24 -11.40 13.81
CA PHE A 93 4.22 -10.87 14.74
C PHE A 93 3.99 -11.38 16.16
N LEU A 94 2.74 -11.47 16.61
CA LEU A 94 2.40 -12.06 17.91
C LEU A 94 2.89 -13.50 18.01
N ASP A 95 2.67 -14.32 16.98
CA ASP A 95 3.16 -15.71 16.98
C ASP A 95 4.69 -15.78 16.91
N LYS A 96 5.31 -14.97 16.06
CA LYS A 96 6.76 -14.94 15.89
C LYS A 96 7.51 -14.55 17.16
N TYR A 97 6.95 -13.66 17.97
CA TYR A 97 7.59 -13.14 19.17
C TYR A 97 6.94 -13.60 20.48
N LYS A 98 6.06 -14.60 20.45
CA LYS A 98 5.31 -15.08 21.64
C LYS A 98 6.17 -15.48 22.82
N GLU A 99 7.41 -15.91 22.59
CA GLU A 99 8.34 -16.32 23.65
C GLU A 99 9.25 -15.15 24.13
N VAL A 100 9.16 -13.99 23.51
CA VAL A 100 9.97 -12.82 23.88
C VAL A 100 9.35 -12.16 25.10
N LYS A 101 10.13 -12.06 26.18
CA LYS A 101 9.72 -11.35 27.39
C LYS A 101 10.06 -9.87 27.26
N PRO A 102 9.09 -8.96 27.48
CA PRO A 102 9.36 -7.52 27.50
C PRO A 102 10.43 -7.18 28.58
N LEU A 103 11.24 -6.18 28.30
CA LEU A 103 12.14 -5.60 29.31
C LEU A 103 11.31 -4.94 30.42
N SER A 104 11.88 -4.85 31.63
CA SER A 104 11.19 -4.27 32.80
C SER A 104 10.84 -2.77 32.61
N ASP A 105 11.55 -2.10 31.74
CA ASP A 105 11.38 -0.68 31.37
C ASP A 105 10.73 -0.48 30.00
N ALA A 106 10.21 -1.54 29.39
CA ALA A 106 9.52 -1.48 28.11
C ALA A 106 8.27 -0.59 28.21
N THR A 107 8.14 0.31 27.26
CA THR A 107 6.94 1.15 27.10
C THR A 107 5.99 0.56 26.09
N ILE A 108 4.69 0.80 26.28
CA ILE A 108 3.67 0.40 25.34
C ILE A 108 3.66 1.40 24.17
N ASN A 109 3.84 0.91 22.95
CA ASN A 109 3.61 1.71 21.76
C ASN A 109 2.11 1.70 21.42
N THR A 110 1.58 2.82 20.94
CA THR A 110 0.19 2.95 20.50
C THR A 110 -0.03 2.43 19.09
N GLU A 111 1.03 2.12 18.37
CA GLU A 111 1.01 1.60 17.01
C GLU A 111 1.56 0.17 16.98
N SER A 112 0.82 -0.73 16.32
CA SER A 112 1.29 -2.08 16.08
C SER A 112 2.31 -2.16 14.93
N PRO A 113 3.12 -3.22 14.84
CA PRO A 113 4.01 -3.44 13.70
C PRO A 113 3.29 -3.45 12.36
N ALA A 114 2.09 -4.02 12.28
CA ALA A 114 1.32 -4.08 11.04
C ALA A 114 0.82 -2.70 10.59
N TRP A 115 0.46 -1.80 11.49
CA TRP A 115 0.12 -0.42 11.13
C TRP A 115 1.33 0.37 10.61
N ALA A 116 2.52 0.14 11.14
CA ALA A 116 3.74 0.72 10.59
C ALA A 116 4.03 0.21 9.17
N ILE A 117 3.80 -1.10 8.93
CA ILE A 117 3.92 -1.73 7.60
C ILE A 117 2.87 -1.18 6.64
N ASP A 118 1.64 -0.97 7.09
CA ASP A 118 0.57 -0.34 6.30
C ASP A 118 1.00 1.04 5.78
N ARG A 119 1.53 1.88 6.64
CA ARG A 119 2.05 3.19 6.21
C ARG A 119 3.24 3.08 5.26
N LEU A 120 4.14 2.12 5.49
CA LEU A 120 5.29 1.90 4.61
C LEU A 120 4.85 1.47 3.20
N SER A 121 3.80 0.65 3.09
CA SER A 121 3.22 0.25 1.81
C SER A 121 2.64 1.44 1.05
N ILE A 122 1.85 2.29 1.73
CA ILE A 122 1.31 3.52 1.14
C ILE A 122 2.42 4.48 0.73
N LEU A 123 3.49 4.56 1.52
CA LEU A 123 4.66 5.38 1.23
C LEU A 123 5.37 4.92 -0.06
N ALA A 124 5.52 3.60 -0.26
CA ALA A 124 6.09 3.04 -1.48
C ALA A 124 5.28 3.43 -2.73
N LEU A 125 3.95 3.34 -2.67
CA LEU A 125 3.06 3.80 -3.73
C LEU A 125 3.19 5.30 -4.00
N LYS A 126 3.22 6.09 -2.95
CA LYS A 126 3.38 7.54 -3.07
C LYS A 126 4.69 7.92 -3.76
N ILE A 127 5.80 7.26 -3.41
CA ILE A 127 7.08 7.46 -4.07
C ILE A 127 7.00 7.08 -5.55
N TYR A 128 6.36 5.96 -5.87
CA TYR A 128 6.18 5.50 -7.24
C TYR A 128 5.41 6.53 -8.08
N HIS A 129 4.21 6.94 -7.63
CA HIS A 129 3.39 7.90 -8.37
C HIS A 129 4.04 9.29 -8.48
N MET A 130 4.70 9.76 -7.41
CA MET A 130 5.46 11.01 -7.48
C MET A 130 6.62 10.94 -8.48
N GLN A 131 7.27 9.78 -8.62
CA GLN A 131 8.31 9.59 -9.63
C GLN A 131 7.71 9.69 -11.05
N GLN A 132 6.54 9.07 -11.29
CA GLN A 132 5.84 9.19 -12.56
C GLN A 132 5.51 10.66 -12.88
N GLU A 133 5.01 11.42 -11.91
CA GLU A 133 4.70 12.84 -12.09
C GLU A 133 5.94 13.70 -12.40
N VAL A 134 7.09 13.39 -11.80
CA VAL A 134 8.36 14.06 -12.10
C VAL A 134 8.83 13.78 -13.54
N GLU A 135 8.56 12.58 -14.04
CA GLU A 135 8.98 12.12 -15.38
C GLU A 135 7.97 12.51 -16.48
N ARG A 136 6.80 13.01 -16.13
CA ARG A 136 5.78 13.43 -17.12
C ARG A 136 6.29 14.54 -18.02
N THR A 137 6.01 14.39 -19.32
CA THR A 137 6.37 15.38 -20.35
C THR A 137 5.22 16.30 -20.75
N ASP A 138 3.98 15.95 -20.37
CA ASP A 138 2.73 16.65 -20.70
C ASP A 138 2.25 17.61 -19.58
N THR A 139 3.14 17.97 -18.66
CA THR A 139 2.85 18.86 -17.52
C THR A 139 3.84 20.02 -17.44
N THR A 140 3.56 21.01 -16.57
CA THR A 140 4.43 22.18 -16.39
C THR A 140 5.71 21.83 -15.62
N GLU A 141 6.76 22.62 -15.85
CA GLU A 141 8.02 22.49 -15.13
C GLU A 141 7.85 22.77 -13.63
N GLU A 142 6.97 23.72 -13.28
CA GLU A 142 6.62 24.03 -11.88
C GLU A 142 5.98 22.84 -11.18
N HIS A 143 5.02 22.14 -11.82
CA HIS A 143 4.41 20.93 -11.27
C HIS A 143 5.44 19.85 -11.01
N ARG A 144 6.32 19.57 -11.97
CA ARG A 144 7.40 18.58 -11.82
C ARG A 144 8.35 18.93 -10.67
N ALA A 145 8.71 20.21 -10.53
CA ALA A 145 9.54 20.67 -9.42
C ALA A 145 8.86 20.47 -8.06
N GLN A 146 7.56 20.75 -7.94
CA GLN A 146 6.79 20.50 -6.72
C GLN A 146 6.73 19.00 -6.37
N CYS A 147 6.51 18.14 -7.36
CA CYS A 147 6.52 16.68 -7.16
C CYS A 147 7.90 16.16 -6.74
N GLN A 148 8.97 16.72 -7.29
CA GLN A 148 10.35 16.41 -6.89
C GLN A 148 10.61 16.75 -5.42
N ILE A 149 10.14 17.91 -4.95
CA ILE A 149 10.24 18.32 -3.54
C ILE A 149 9.39 17.39 -2.68
N GLY A 150 8.15 17.11 -3.08
CA GLY A 150 7.25 16.18 -2.39
C GLY A 150 7.88 14.80 -2.21
N ARG A 151 8.51 14.24 -3.25
CA ARG A 151 9.21 12.97 -3.21
C ARG A 151 10.38 12.95 -2.21
N ALA A 152 11.09 14.05 -2.07
CA ALA A 152 12.23 14.16 -1.15
C ALA A 152 11.80 14.25 0.32
N HIS A 153 10.53 14.57 0.61
CA HIS A 153 9.98 14.72 1.97
C HIS A 153 9.11 13.52 2.41
N VAL A 154 9.11 12.45 1.63
CA VAL A 154 8.30 11.24 1.89
C VAL A 154 9.06 10.20 2.71
#